data_363e8585aac180d968b38f40b98fe5c9
#
_entry.id   363e8585aac180d968b38f40b98fe5c9
#
_cell.length_a   1.000
_cell.length_b   1.000
_cell.length_c   1.000
_cell.angle_alpha   90.00
_cell.angle_beta   90.00
_cell.angle_gamma   90.00
#
_symmetry.space_group_name_H-M   'P 1'
#
loop_
_entity.id
_entity.type
_entity.pdbx_description
1 polymer ?
#
loop_
_entity_poly.entity_id
_entity_poly.type
_entity_poly.pdbx_seq_one_letter_code
_entity_poly.pdbx_strand_id
1 'polypeptide(L)'
;IYFKYVSYEIKRNKFVEIAHNHGNHKENNEFYIISPYKLIQRDSKYYVLGYFNQRPDKLSIYRLDRMRLVRNHKSPFEEGEQFDLEQEVDHINMYVSGQKDTLEISFDEVVLREVIDQFGQDHPVKKDFENRYHLTIEDVLISDGLIGWLMMLQDHVKVIKPYSLQEEMKKRIEKMFIQYK
;
A
#
# COMPACT_ATOMS: atom_id res chain seq x y z
N ILE A 1 -5.00 -11.81 19.78
CA ILE A 1 -3.68 -11.38 20.26
C ILE A 1 -3.70 -9.91 20.64
N TYR A 2 -2.76 -9.51 21.52
CA TYR A 2 -2.50 -8.09 21.77
C TYR A 2 -1.00 -7.80 21.61
N PHE A 3 -0.69 -6.57 21.20
CA PHE A 3 0.68 -6.12 20.92
C PHE A 3 0.78 -4.60 20.97
N LYS A 4 2.01 -4.08 21.11
CA LYS A 4 2.33 -2.68 20.82
C LYS A 4 2.72 -2.55 19.35
N TYR A 5 2.30 -1.47 18.71
CA TYR A 5 2.69 -1.15 17.34
C TYR A 5 3.57 0.09 17.32
N VAL A 6 4.68 0.02 16.58
CA VAL A 6 5.68 1.10 16.59
C VAL A 6 5.74 1.82 15.26
N SER A 7 6.06 3.10 15.34
CA SER A 7 6.51 3.96 14.27
C SER A 7 7.92 4.45 14.57
N TYR A 8 8.47 5.31 13.75
CA TYR A 8 9.82 5.82 13.90
C TYR A 8 9.82 7.34 13.80
N GLU A 9 10.70 7.96 14.58
CA GLU A 9 11.02 9.38 14.46
C GLU A 9 12.54 9.60 14.55
N ILE A 10 13.01 10.80 14.19
CA ILE A 10 14.40 11.18 14.35
C ILE A 10 14.53 12.03 15.62
N LYS A 11 15.29 11.52 16.60
CA LYS A 11 15.68 12.26 17.79
C LYS A 11 17.20 12.27 17.92
N ARG A 12 17.79 13.45 18.08
CA ARG A 12 19.23 13.62 18.25
C ARG A 12 20.05 12.90 17.17
N ASN A 13 19.64 13.05 15.89
CA ASN A 13 20.25 12.42 14.71
C ASN A 13 20.23 10.88 14.71
N LYS A 14 19.32 10.25 15.46
CA LYS A 14 19.13 8.80 15.46
C LYS A 14 17.67 8.44 15.21
N PHE A 15 17.45 7.29 14.57
CA PHE A 15 16.13 6.70 14.47
C PHE A 15 15.72 6.13 15.83
N VAL A 16 14.55 6.50 16.29
CA VAL A 16 13.98 6.06 17.56
C VAL A 16 12.61 5.48 17.31
N GLU A 17 12.35 4.30 17.89
CA GLU A 17 11.00 3.73 17.89
C GLU A 17 10.09 4.54 18.82
N ILE A 18 8.91 4.87 18.34
CA ILE A 18 7.84 5.50 19.12
C ILE A 18 6.58 4.66 19.05
N ALA A 19 5.72 4.76 20.07
CA ALA A 19 4.41 4.13 20.03
C ALA A 19 3.59 4.74 18.88
N HIS A 20 3.02 3.87 18.03
CA HIS A 20 2.05 4.27 17.03
C HIS A 20 0.69 4.38 17.70
N ASN A 21 0.21 5.60 17.89
CA ASN A 21 -1.11 5.85 18.47
C ASN A 21 -2.10 6.20 17.35
N HIS A 22 -3.21 5.48 17.26
CA HIS A 22 -4.36 5.97 16.50
C HIS A 22 -4.94 7.16 17.25
N GLY A 23 -4.92 8.35 16.65
CA GLY A 23 -5.13 9.67 17.23
C GLY A 23 -6.43 9.95 18.00
N ASN A 24 -7.14 8.95 18.54
CA ASN A 24 -8.39 9.09 19.29
C ASN A 24 -8.42 8.34 20.64
N HIS A 25 -7.30 7.85 21.15
CA HIS A 25 -7.31 7.13 22.42
C HIS A 25 -7.17 8.12 23.60
N LYS A 26 -8.30 8.44 24.19
CA LYS A 26 -8.38 9.18 25.46
C LYS A 26 -7.91 8.38 26.68
N GLU A 27 -7.57 7.12 26.51
CA GLU A 27 -7.05 6.24 27.56
C GLU A 27 -5.72 5.62 27.11
N ASN A 28 -4.77 5.54 28.04
CA ASN A 28 -3.39 5.05 27.89
C ASN A 28 -3.24 3.62 27.35
N ASN A 29 -4.08 3.18 26.42
CA ASN A 29 -4.05 1.85 25.90
C ASN A 29 -3.09 1.79 24.69
N GLU A 30 -1.80 1.69 24.98
CA GLU A 30 -0.73 1.54 23.98
C GLU A 30 -0.78 0.18 23.24
N PHE A 31 -1.75 -0.69 23.57
CA PHE A 31 -1.88 -2.01 23.00
C PHE A 31 -3.01 -2.11 22.01
N TYR A 32 -2.72 -2.76 20.89
CA TYR A 32 -3.69 -3.17 19.90
C TYR A 32 -4.17 -4.57 20.22
N ILE A 33 -5.47 -4.82 20.12
CA ILE A 33 -6.09 -6.13 20.29
C ILE A 33 -6.74 -6.50 18.98
N ILE A 34 -6.31 -7.59 18.37
CA ILE A 34 -6.87 -8.08 17.11
C ILE A 34 -7.20 -9.57 17.19
N SER A 35 -8.20 -9.98 16.43
CA SER A 35 -8.43 -11.37 16.04
C SER A 35 -7.68 -11.63 14.74
N PRO A 36 -6.52 -12.34 14.77
CA PRO A 36 -5.69 -12.53 13.59
C PRO A 36 -6.30 -13.57 12.65
N TYR A 37 -6.41 -13.25 11.39
CA TYR A 37 -7.02 -14.13 10.37
C TYR A 37 -5.99 -14.78 9.46
N LYS A 38 -5.07 -14.00 8.95
CA LYS A 38 -4.12 -14.47 7.95
C LYS A 38 -2.77 -13.80 8.09
N LEU A 39 -1.71 -14.57 7.84
CA LEU A 39 -0.37 -14.05 7.61
C LEU A 39 -0.10 -14.04 6.11
N ILE A 40 0.42 -12.92 5.62
CA ILE A 40 0.84 -12.77 4.24
C ILE A 40 2.27 -12.28 4.17
N GLN A 41 2.99 -12.71 3.15
CA GLN A 41 4.31 -12.22 2.82
C GLN A 41 4.22 -11.40 1.53
N ARG A 42 4.78 -10.20 1.56
CA ARG A 42 4.88 -9.33 0.40
C ARG A 42 6.11 -8.43 0.49
N ASP A 43 6.79 -8.21 -0.64
CA ASP A 43 7.97 -7.34 -0.73
C ASP A 43 8.98 -7.59 0.39
N SER A 44 9.28 -8.88 0.65
CA SER A 44 10.14 -9.33 1.75
C SER A 44 9.69 -8.90 3.15
N LYS A 45 8.42 -8.52 3.33
CA LYS A 45 7.79 -8.19 4.61
C LYS A 45 6.64 -9.13 4.91
N TYR A 46 6.40 -9.32 6.21
CA TYR A 46 5.27 -10.11 6.68
C TYR A 46 4.21 -9.19 7.28
N TYR A 47 2.97 -9.51 7.02
CA TYR A 47 1.79 -8.78 7.49
C TYR A 47 0.82 -9.74 8.16
N VAL A 48 0.16 -9.29 9.21
CA VAL A 48 -0.99 -9.95 9.80
C VAL A 48 -2.25 -9.16 9.49
N LEU A 49 -3.24 -9.87 8.97
CA LEU A 49 -4.58 -9.35 8.78
C LEU A 49 -5.43 -9.79 9.96
N GLY A 50 -6.23 -8.88 10.48
CA GLY A 50 -7.11 -9.18 11.60
C GLY A 50 -8.13 -8.10 11.86
N TYR A 51 -9.17 -8.47 12.60
CA TYR A 51 -10.15 -7.50 13.08
C TYR A 51 -9.64 -6.82 14.34
N PHE A 52 -9.65 -5.49 14.29
CA PHE A 52 -9.33 -4.68 15.44
C PHE A 52 -10.58 -4.52 16.31
N ASN A 53 -10.50 -4.84 17.59
CA ASN A 53 -11.65 -4.82 18.52
C ASN A 53 -12.43 -3.51 18.58
N GLN A 54 -11.79 -2.39 18.25
CA GLN A 54 -12.44 -1.07 18.19
C GLN A 54 -13.03 -0.72 16.82
N ARG A 55 -12.81 -1.59 15.82
CA ARG A 55 -13.34 -1.49 14.45
C ARG A 55 -13.64 -2.89 13.92
N PRO A 56 -14.63 -3.59 14.46
CA PRO A 56 -14.93 -4.97 14.09
C PRO A 56 -15.48 -5.10 12.66
N ASP A 57 -15.95 -4.01 12.08
CA ASP A 57 -16.48 -3.88 10.73
C ASP A 57 -15.39 -3.73 9.66
N LYS A 58 -14.14 -3.58 10.06
CA LYS A 58 -13.03 -3.32 9.14
C LYS A 58 -11.82 -4.18 9.41
N LEU A 59 -11.39 -4.90 8.39
CA LEU A 59 -10.13 -5.63 8.41
C LEU A 59 -8.96 -4.65 8.55
N SER A 60 -8.05 -4.94 9.45
CA SER A 60 -6.87 -4.15 9.73
C SER A 60 -5.61 -4.93 9.39
N ILE A 61 -4.59 -4.24 8.94
CA ILE A 61 -3.35 -4.83 8.46
C ILE A 61 -2.18 -4.27 9.25
N TYR A 62 -1.35 -5.16 9.79
CA TYR A 62 -0.19 -4.79 10.59
C TYR A 62 1.05 -5.49 10.08
N ARG A 63 2.15 -4.75 9.96
CA ARG A 63 3.47 -5.31 9.64
C ARG A 63 4.05 -5.99 10.87
N LEU A 64 4.48 -7.24 10.73
CA LEU A 64 5.02 -8.01 11.85
C LEU A 64 6.30 -7.40 12.45
N ASP A 65 7.16 -6.84 11.60
CA ASP A 65 8.41 -6.21 12.03
C ASP A 65 8.22 -4.92 12.87
N ARG A 66 6.99 -4.38 12.90
CA ARG A 66 6.60 -3.25 13.74
C ARG A 66 5.81 -3.64 14.99
N MET A 67 5.55 -4.92 15.18
CA MET A 67 4.85 -5.42 16.36
C MET A 67 5.86 -5.69 17.49
N ARG A 68 5.50 -5.29 18.71
CA ARG A 68 6.29 -5.50 19.92
C ARG A 68 5.43 -6.12 21.01
N LEU A 69 6.03 -6.94 21.87
CA LEU A 69 5.35 -7.55 23.01
C LEU A 69 4.07 -8.32 22.63
N VAL A 70 4.11 -9.06 21.52
CA VAL A 70 2.96 -9.85 21.05
C VAL A 70 2.64 -10.96 22.05
N ARG A 71 1.36 -11.02 22.50
CA ARG A 71 0.89 -12.05 23.44
C ARG A 71 -0.54 -12.46 23.12
N ASN A 72 -0.93 -13.63 23.62
CA ASN A 72 -2.32 -14.07 23.53
C ASN A 72 -3.20 -13.22 24.44
N HIS A 73 -4.36 -12.82 23.90
CA HIS A 73 -5.40 -12.16 24.67
C HIS A 73 -6.39 -13.20 25.20
N LYS A 74 -7.02 -12.89 26.34
CA LYS A 74 -7.98 -13.82 26.98
C LYS A 74 -9.36 -13.83 26.32
N SER A 75 -9.68 -12.81 25.53
CA SER A 75 -10.94 -12.78 24.77
C SER A 75 -10.96 -13.87 23.72
N PRO A 76 -12.16 -14.44 23.45
CA PRO A 76 -12.32 -15.37 22.35
C PRO A 76 -11.94 -14.73 21.02
N PHE A 77 -11.65 -15.56 20.05
CA PHE A 77 -11.49 -15.15 18.66
C PHE A 77 -12.84 -14.66 18.13
N GLU A 78 -12.88 -13.48 17.57
CA GLU A 78 -14.07 -12.95 16.90
C GLU A 78 -13.99 -13.32 15.43
N GLU A 79 -14.96 -14.13 14.97
CA GLU A 79 -15.15 -14.38 13.55
C GLU A 79 -15.83 -13.13 12.95
N GLY A 80 -15.09 -12.42 12.11
CA GLY A 80 -15.68 -11.35 11.30
C GLY A 80 -16.46 -11.89 10.11
N GLU A 81 -17.11 -11.01 9.36
CA GLU A 81 -17.73 -11.37 8.09
C GLU A 81 -16.71 -12.05 7.15
N GLN A 82 -17.15 -13.00 6.34
CA GLN A 82 -16.28 -13.64 5.34
C GLN A 82 -15.89 -12.59 4.30
N PHE A 83 -14.65 -12.13 4.40
CA PHE A 83 -14.05 -11.29 3.36
C PHE A 83 -13.45 -12.16 2.26
N ASP A 84 -13.61 -11.70 1.03
CA ASP A 84 -12.80 -12.20 -0.06
C ASP A 84 -11.35 -11.74 0.15
N LEU A 85 -10.57 -12.65 0.77
CA LEU A 85 -9.18 -12.38 1.13
C LEU A 85 -8.29 -12.06 -0.09
N GLU A 86 -8.68 -12.49 -1.29
CA GLU A 86 -7.93 -12.20 -2.51
C GLU A 86 -8.12 -10.72 -2.91
N GLN A 87 -9.34 -10.21 -2.83
CA GLN A 87 -9.60 -8.78 -3.08
C GLN A 87 -8.95 -7.89 -2.02
N GLU A 88 -8.95 -8.29 -0.75
CA GLU A 88 -8.32 -7.51 0.31
C GLU A 88 -6.78 -7.55 0.27
N VAL A 89 -6.19 -8.65 -0.20
CA VAL A 89 -4.73 -8.75 -0.39
C VAL A 89 -4.24 -7.82 -1.50
N ASP A 90 -5.01 -7.62 -2.55
CA ASP A 90 -4.68 -6.64 -3.59
C ASP A 90 -4.72 -5.19 -3.07
N HIS A 91 -5.55 -4.90 -2.07
CA HIS A 91 -5.54 -3.60 -1.39
C HIS A 91 -4.30 -3.35 -0.51
N ILE A 92 -3.60 -4.40 -0.09
CA ILE A 92 -2.36 -4.30 0.68
C ILE A 92 -1.21 -3.77 -0.18
N ASN A 93 -1.35 -3.86 -1.48
CA ASN A 93 -0.31 -3.50 -2.43
C ASN A 93 0.10 -2.05 -2.36
N MET A 94 -0.79 -1.19 -1.89
CA MET A 94 -0.53 0.23 -1.97
C MET A 94 -1.19 0.95 -0.80
N TYR A 95 -0.43 1.22 0.26
CA TYR A 95 -0.80 2.05 1.40
C TYR A 95 -2.27 2.56 1.40
N VAL A 96 -3.09 2.05 2.26
CA VAL A 96 -4.55 2.01 2.42
C VAL A 96 -5.37 3.29 2.12
N SER A 97 -4.88 4.25 1.35
CA SER A 97 -5.65 5.44 0.97
C SER A 97 -5.57 5.70 -0.54
N GLY A 98 -6.70 5.64 -1.21
CA GLY A 98 -6.83 5.94 -2.63
C GLY A 98 -8.26 5.70 -3.10
N GLN A 99 -8.59 6.23 -4.26
CA GLN A 99 -9.84 5.92 -4.96
C GLN A 99 -9.53 4.94 -6.08
N LYS A 100 -10.45 4.00 -6.34
CA LYS A 100 -10.36 3.12 -7.50
C LYS A 100 -10.69 3.91 -8.77
N ASP A 101 -9.88 3.73 -9.80
CA ASP A 101 -10.09 4.34 -11.11
C ASP A 101 -9.49 3.45 -12.20
N THR A 102 -9.78 3.76 -13.45
CA THR A 102 -9.16 3.12 -14.61
C THR A 102 -7.78 3.73 -14.85
N LEU A 103 -6.75 2.90 -14.72
CA LEU A 103 -5.37 3.26 -15.05
C LEU A 103 -5.08 2.96 -16.53
N GLU A 104 -4.67 3.97 -17.28
CA GLU A 104 -4.12 3.80 -18.63
C GLU A 104 -2.69 4.34 -18.65
N ILE A 105 -1.74 3.49 -19.03
CA ILE A 105 -0.32 3.84 -19.13
C ILE A 105 0.23 3.53 -20.52
N SER A 106 1.19 4.33 -20.96
CA SER A 106 2.07 4.04 -22.09
C SER A 106 3.47 3.77 -21.55
N PHE A 107 4.11 2.69 -22.02
CA PHE A 107 5.45 2.32 -21.56
C PHE A 107 6.28 1.72 -22.71
N ASP A 108 7.58 1.72 -22.56
CA ASP A 108 8.48 1.05 -23.49
C ASP A 108 8.90 -0.36 -23.02
N GLU A 109 9.53 -1.13 -23.90
CA GLU A 109 9.85 -2.54 -23.65
C GLU A 109 10.82 -2.74 -22.47
N VAL A 110 11.59 -1.73 -22.12
CA VAL A 110 12.61 -1.81 -21.05
C VAL A 110 11.98 -2.15 -19.69
N VAL A 111 10.76 -1.65 -19.45
CA VAL A 111 10.03 -1.86 -18.17
C VAL A 111 8.88 -2.87 -18.29
N LEU A 112 8.87 -3.68 -19.35
CA LEU A 112 7.82 -4.68 -19.57
C LEU A 112 7.68 -5.65 -18.40
N ARG A 113 8.81 -6.09 -17.84
CA ARG A 113 8.84 -7.05 -16.73
C ARG A 113 8.21 -6.45 -15.48
N GLU A 114 8.59 -5.24 -15.14
CA GLU A 114 8.06 -4.51 -13.99
C GLU A 114 6.55 -4.29 -14.10
N VAL A 115 6.06 -4.01 -15.33
CA VAL A 115 4.63 -3.86 -15.60
C VAL A 115 3.89 -5.18 -15.41
N ILE A 116 4.43 -6.29 -15.93
CA ILE A 116 3.85 -7.64 -15.74
C ILE A 116 3.87 -8.05 -14.28
N ASP A 117 4.98 -7.82 -13.56
CA ASP A 117 5.11 -8.16 -12.15
C ASP A 117 4.12 -7.36 -11.27
N GLN A 118 3.78 -6.14 -11.68
CA GLN A 118 2.84 -5.28 -10.94
C GLN A 118 1.37 -5.61 -11.22
N PHE A 119 1.01 -5.84 -12.49
CA PHE A 119 -0.39 -5.93 -12.91
C PHE A 119 -0.80 -7.31 -13.43
N GLY A 120 0.16 -8.23 -13.60
CA GLY A 120 -0.10 -9.52 -14.23
C GLY A 120 -0.04 -9.45 -15.76
N GLN A 121 -0.19 -10.62 -16.38
CA GLN A 121 -0.06 -10.78 -17.85
C GLN A 121 -1.39 -10.89 -18.59
N ASP A 122 -2.51 -10.88 -17.87
CA ASP A 122 -3.84 -11.16 -18.45
C ASP A 122 -4.56 -9.92 -18.99
N HIS A 123 -3.83 -8.80 -19.16
CA HIS A 123 -4.37 -7.56 -19.67
C HIS A 123 -4.06 -7.35 -21.16
N PRO A 124 -5.00 -6.80 -21.94
CA PRO A 124 -4.76 -6.50 -23.34
C PRO A 124 -3.75 -5.35 -23.49
N VAL A 125 -2.68 -5.62 -24.24
CA VAL A 125 -1.65 -4.64 -24.56
C VAL A 125 -1.70 -4.30 -26.04
N LYS A 126 -1.62 -3.01 -26.37
CA LYS A 126 -1.55 -2.51 -27.74
C LYS A 126 -0.23 -1.79 -27.96
N LYS A 127 0.40 -2.02 -29.10
CA LYS A 127 1.60 -1.31 -29.52
C LYS A 127 1.23 -0.15 -30.44
N ASP A 128 1.79 1.04 -30.20
CA ASP A 128 1.59 2.22 -31.05
C ASP A 128 2.66 2.38 -32.13
N PHE A 129 2.55 3.46 -32.91
CA PHE A 129 3.48 3.78 -33.99
C PHE A 129 4.86 4.27 -33.47
N GLU A 130 4.92 4.74 -32.23
CA GLU A 130 6.15 5.18 -31.57
C GLU A 130 6.90 4.01 -30.88
N ASN A 131 6.44 2.79 -31.13
CA ASN A 131 7.00 1.57 -30.57
C ASN A 131 6.79 1.40 -29.04
N ARG A 132 5.84 2.16 -28.46
CA ARG A 132 5.43 2.06 -27.07
C ARG A 132 4.23 1.13 -26.91
N TYR A 133 4.10 0.56 -25.73
CA TYR A 133 2.97 -0.31 -25.38
C TYR A 133 1.95 0.47 -24.56
N HIS A 134 0.68 0.23 -24.80
CA HIS A 134 -0.44 0.80 -24.05
C HIS A 134 -1.17 -0.29 -23.30
N LEU A 135 -1.38 -0.07 -22.00
CA LEU A 135 -2.07 -0.95 -21.09
C LEU A 135 -3.18 -0.20 -20.40
N THR A 136 -4.38 -0.81 -20.35
CA THR A 136 -5.54 -0.29 -19.63
C THR A 136 -5.97 -1.29 -18.58
N ILE A 137 -6.09 -0.87 -17.33
CA ILE A 137 -6.45 -1.69 -16.18
C ILE A 137 -7.58 -0.99 -15.44
N GLU A 138 -8.67 -1.71 -15.21
CA GLU A 138 -9.82 -1.22 -14.44
C GLU A 138 -9.62 -1.44 -12.94
N ASP A 139 -10.35 -0.68 -12.13
CA ASP A 139 -10.40 -0.81 -10.67
C ASP A 139 -9.05 -0.70 -9.94
N VAL A 140 -8.09 0.01 -10.50
CA VAL A 140 -6.79 0.23 -9.86
C VAL A 140 -6.90 1.24 -8.73
N LEU A 141 -6.37 0.91 -7.57
CA LEU A 141 -6.28 1.84 -6.45
C LEU A 141 -5.22 2.91 -6.73
N ILE A 142 -5.64 4.14 -6.96
CA ILE A 142 -4.75 5.28 -7.18
C ILE A 142 -4.24 5.77 -5.81
N SER A 143 -3.02 5.42 -5.48
CA SER A 143 -2.42 5.61 -4.16
C SER A 143 -1.01 6.18 -4.25
N ASP A 144 -0.46 6.63 -3.12
CA ASP A 144 0.93 7.06 -3.02
C ASP A 144 1.94 5.94 -3.38
N GLY A 145 1.58 4.69 -3.11
CA GLY A 145 2.37 3.53 -3.50
C GLY A 145 2.45 3.37 -5.02
N LEU A 146 1.31 3.48 -5.72
CA LEU A 146 1.28 3.44 -7.19
C LEU A 146 2.09 4.59 -7.79
N ILE A 147 1.93 5.80 -7.26
CA ILE A 147 2.70 6.97 -7.72
C ILE A 147 4.20 6.73 -7.53
N GLY A 148 4.61 6.24 -6.36
CA GLY A 148 6.01 5.91 -6.09
C GLY A 148 6.56 4.86 -7.05
N TRP A 149 5.80 3.82 -7.34
CA TRP A 149 6.15 2.79 -8.30
C TRP A 149 6.27 3.34 -9.74
N LEU A 150 5.32 4.15 -10.19
CA LEU A 150 5.38 4.82 -11.49
C LEU A 150 6.61 5.73 -11.61
N MET A 151 6.94 6.48 -10.55
CA MET A 151 8.13 7.34 -10.53
C MET A 151 9.44 6.55 -10.54
N MET A 152 9.46 5.33 -9.98
CA MET A 152 10.63 4.45 -10.05
C MET A 152 10.95 4.03 -11.49
N LEU A 153 9.95 3.95 -12.36
CA LEU A 153 10.12 3.61 -13.77
C LEU A 153 10.58 4.79 -14.64
N GLN A 154 10.71 5.98 -14.04
CA GLN A 154 11.26 7.19 -14.67
C GLN A 154 10.48 7.61 -15.94
N ASP A 155 11.19 7.89 -17.05
CA ASP A 155 10.64 8.29 -18.33
C ASP A 155 10.19 7.10 -19.21
N HIS A 156 10.45 5.88 -18.76
CA HIS A 156 10.01 4.65 -19.44
C HIS A 156 8.49 4.43 -19.36
N VAL A 157 7.79 5.09 -18.43
CA VAL A 157 6.34 5.00 -18.28
C VAL A 157 5.70 6.38 -18.32
N LYS A 158 4.53 6.47 -18.94
CA LYS A 158 3.70 7.68 -18.98
C LYS A 158 2.27 7.32 -18.60
N VAL A 159 1.72 7.99 -17.62
CA VAL A 159 0.30 7.90 -17.27
C VAL A 159 -0.53 8.63 -18.34
N ILE A 160 -1.54 7.95 -18.88
CA ILE A 160 -2.51 8.50 -19.82
C ILE A 160 -3.81 8.84 -19.10
N LYS A 161 -4.26 7.96 -18.18
CA LYS A 161 -5.42 8.16 -17.30
C LYS A 161 -5.15 7.56 -15.92
N PRO A 162 -5.84 8.05 -14.89
CA PRO A 162 -6.72 9.23 -14.90
C PRO A 162 -5.95 10.55 -14.92
N TYR A 163 -6.60 11.61 -15.36
CA TYR A 163 -6.00 12.95 -15.44
C TYR A 163 -5.53 13.47 -14.07
N SER A 164 -6.28 13.16 -13.01
CA SER A 164 -5.91 13.49 -11.63
C SER A 164 -4.54 12.93 -11.24
N LEU A 165 -4.23 11.69 -11.66
CA LEU A 165 -2.94 11.06 -11.43
C LEU A 165 -1.83 11.74 -12.23
N GLN A 166 -2.09 12.13 -13.49
CA GLN A 166 -1.12 12.88 -14.28
C GLN A 166 -0.72 14.19 -13.61
N GLU A 167 -1.70 14.96 -13.12
CA GLU A 167 -1.44 16.24 -12.45
C GLU A 167 -0.68 16.06 -11.13
N GLU A 168 -1.01 15.02 -10.36
CA GLU A 168 -0.25 14.73 -9.14
C GLU A 168 1.20 14.32 -9.45
N MET A 169 1.42 13.52 -10.49
CA MET A 169 2.78 13.15 -10.93
C MET A 169 3.58 14.39 -11.37
N LYS A 170 3.00 15.26 -12.21
CA LYS A 170 3.64 16.53 -12.59
C LYS A 170 4.08 17.34 -11.38
N LYS A 171 3.17 17.54 -10.44
CA LYS A 171 3.43 18.28 -9.21
C LYS A 171 4.57 17.68 -8.38
N ARG A 172 4.67 16.35 -8.30
CA ARG A 172 5.77 15.68 -7.59
C ARG A 172 7.08 15.82 -8.32
N ILE A 173 7.08 15.64 -9.65
CA ILE A 173 8.27 15.82 -10.50
C ILE A 173 8.81 17.26 -10.40
N GLU A 174 7.94 18.26 -10.45
CA GLU A 174 8.34 19.66 -10.28
C GLU A 174 8.97 19.93 -8.91
N LYS A 175 8.37 19.40 -7.83
CA LYS A 175 8.95 19.50 -6.49
C LYS A 175 10.31 18.82 -6.40
N MET A 176 10.48 17.65 -7.00
CA MET A 176 11.77 16.96 -7.04
C MET A 176 12.79 17.77 -7.83
N PHE A 177 12.41 18.26 -9.00
CA PHE A 177 13.31 19.08 -9.84
C PHE A 177 13.83 20.33 -9.11
N ILE A 178 12.99 20.98 -8.31
CA ILE A 178 13.38 22.15 -7.51
C ILE A 178 14.44 21.80 -6.45
N GLN A 179 14.42 20.58 -5.89
CA GLN A 179 15.37 20.12 -4.88
C GLN A 179 16.80 19.89 -5.44
N TYR A 180 16.94 19.72 -6.76
CA TYR A 180 18.22 19.47 -7.42
C TYR A 180 18.73 20.67 -8.24
N LYS A 181 18.10 21.84 -8.08
CA LYS A 181 18.59 23.13 -8.59
C LYS A 181 19.51 23.79 -7.59
#